data_d3e3a601639e625f06779b8a550d0bc2
#
_entry.id   d3e3a601639e625f06779b8a550d0bc2
#
_cell.length_a   1.000
_cell.length_b   1.000
_cell.length_c   1.000
_cell.angle_alpha   90.00
_cell.angle_beta   90.00
_cell.angle_gamma   90.00
#
_symmetry.space_group_name_H-M   'P 1'
#
loop_
_entity.id
_entity.type
_entity.pdbx_description
1 polymer ?
#
loop_
_entity_poly.entity_id
_entity_poly.type
_entity_poly.pdbx_seq_one_letter_code
_entity_poly.pdbx_strand_id
1 'polypeptide(L)'
;MAAKPSIPKGTRDFSPVEMAKRNYIFNTIRDVYHLYGFQQIETPAMEMLSTLMGKYGEEGDKLLFKIQNSGDYFNGITDEELLSRNAVKLASKFCEKGLRYDLTVPFARYVVMHRDEISFPFKRYQIQPVWRADRPQKGRYREFYQCDADVVGSNSLLNEVELVQMIDRVFGKFGVRVSIKINNRKILTGIAEIIGEADKIVDITVAIDKLDKIGLENVNAELASKGIPQEAIDKLQPIILLSGSNEEKLETLKTVLATSEAGLKGVEESEFILKTVSALGCLLYTSPSPRDMRR
;
A
#
# COMPACT_ATOMS: atom_id res chain seq x y z
N MET A 1 2.60 -12.44 44.49
CA MET A 1 2.11 -13.37 43.45
C MET A 1 2.98 -13.17 42.22
N ALA A 2 3.51 -14.23 41.64
CA ALA A 2 4.22 -14.12 40.34
C ALA A 2 3.26 -13.65 39.25
N ALA A 3 3.69 -12.72 38.39
CA ALA A 3 2.89 -12.23 37.30
C ALA A 3 2.61 -13.38 36.33
N LYS A 4 1.35 -13.52 35.89
CA LYS A 4 0.97 -14.53 34.89
C LYS A 4 1.67 -14.20 33.58
N PRO A 5 2.34 -15.16 32.90
CA PRO A 5 2.97 -14.94 31.63
C PRO A 5 1.97 -14.37 30.60
N SER A 6 2.40 -13.39 29.82
CA SER A 6 1.57 -12.77 28.77
C SER A 6 2.45 -12.31 27.60
N ILE A 7 1.86 -12.20 26.45
CA ILE A 7 2.50 -11.66 25.24
C ILE A 7 2.06 -10.21 25.01
N PRO A 8 2.83 -9.38 24.28
CA PRO A 8 2.43 -8.03 23.93
C PRO A 8 1.11 -8.00 23.18
N LYS A 9 0.28 -6.99 23.48
CA LYS A 9 -1.01 -6.83 22.81
C LYS A 9 -0.85 -6.61 21.31
N GLY A 10 -1.52 -7.42 20.50
CA GLY A 10 -1.44 -7.34 19.03
C GLY A 10 -0.35 -8.22 18.42
N THR A 11 0.30 -9.07 19.22
CA THR A 11 1.17 -10.14 18.76
C THR A 11 0.53 -11.50 19.06
N ARG A 12 1.09 -12.58 18.54
CA ARG A 12 0.61 -13.94 18.81
C ARG A 12 1.71 -14.97 18.61
N ASP A 13 1.58 -16.07 19.35
CA ASP A 13 2.34 -17.29 19.12
C ASP A 13 1.69 -18.11 17.98
N PHE A 14 2.48 -18.96 17.37
CA PHE A 14 2.03 -19.90 16.34
C PHE A 14 2.40 -21.33 16.76
N SER A 15 1.38 -22.18 16.86
CA SER A 15 1.57 -23.61 17.12
C SER A 15 2.28 -24.30 15.93
N PRO A 16 2.84 -25.51 16.14
CA PRO A 16 3.47 -26.27 15.05
C PRO A 16 2.54 -26.49 13.84
N VAL A 17 1.25 -26.72 14.07
CA VAL A 17 0.26 -26.90 13.00
C VAL A 17 0.03 -25.59 12.23
N GLU A 18 -0.05 -24.47 12.94
CA GLU A 18 -0.15 -23.14 12.29
C GLU A 18 1.11 -22.82 11.50
N MET A 19 2.29 -23.17 12.03
CA MET A 19 3.56 -22.98 11.32
C MET A 19 3.64 -23.84 10.05
N ALA A 20 3.16 -25.06 10.06
CA ALA A 20 3.08 -25.89 8.86
C ALA A 20 2.22 -25.21 7.77
N LYS A 21 1.05 -24.68 8.13
CA LYS A 21 0.17 -23.92 7.21
C LYS A 21 0.84 -22.64 6.69
N ARG A 22 1.50 -21.90 7.56
CA ARG A 22 2.23 -20.68 7.19
C ARG A 22 3.36 -20.97 6.21
N ASN A 23 4.15 -22.01 6.48
CA ASN A 23 5.24 -22.42 5.60
C ASN A 23 4.74 -22.88 4.23
N TYR A 24 3.61 -23.58 4.17
CA TYR A 24 2.95 -23.91 2.91
C TYR A 24 2.62 -22.63 2.11
N ILE A 25 2.02 -21.62 2.76
CA ILE A 25 1.69 -20.34 2.12
C ILE A 25 2.96 -19.65 1.62
N PHE A 26 3.97 -19.50 2.48
CA PHE A 26 5.21 -18.82 2.12
C PHE A 26 5.98 -19.54 1.01
N ASN A 27 6.04 -20.86 1.04
CA ASN A 27 6.70 -21.64 0.00
C ASN A 27 5.98 -21.50 -1.34
N THR A 28 4.65 -21.58 -1.34
CA THR A 28 3.85 -21.39 -2.56
C THR A 28 4.08 -20.02 -3.18
N ILE A 29 4.12 -18.95 -2.37
CA ILE A 29 4.42 -17.58 -2.84
C ILE A 29 5.85 -17.51 -3.37
N ARG A 30 6.82 -18.06 -2.65
CA ARG A 30 8.24 -18.09 -3.01
C ARG A 30 8.49 -18.77 -4.36
N ASP A 31 7.84 -19.91 -4.57
CA ASP A 31 7.92 -20.65 -5.82
C ASP A 31 7.39 -19.83 -7.01
N VAL A 32 6.31 -19.09 -6.81
CA VAL A 32 5.77 -18.20 -7.84
C VAL A 32 6.73 -17.05 -8.11
N TYR A 33 7.27 -16.40 -7.08
CA TYR A 33 8.24 -15.32 -7.26
C TYR A 33 9.49 -15.78 -8.04
N HIS A 34 10.03 -16.95 -7.71
CA HIS A 34 11.17 -17.54 -8.44
C HIS A 34 10.83 -17.80 -9.91
N LEU A 35 9.60 -18.28 -10.20
CA LEU A 35 9.17 -18.56 -11.57
C LEU A 35 9.19 -17.31 -12.45
N TYR A 36 8.92 -16.12 -11.87
CA TYR A 36 8.97 -14.84 -12.58
C TYR A 36 10.34 -14.12 -12.47
N GLY A 37 11.35 -14.81 -11.98
CA GLY A 37 12.72 -14.29 -11.91
C GLY A 37 12.97 -13.30 -10.78
N PHE A 38 12.12 -13.26 -9.75
CA PHE A 38 12.35 -12.43 -8.58
C PHE A 38 13.40 -13.07 -7.67
N GLN A 39 14.35 -12.27 -7.21
CA GLN A 39 15.43 -12.67 -6.31
C GLN A 39 15.08 -12.34 -4.86
N GLN A 40 15.36 -13.26 -3.95
CA GLN A 40 15.14 -13.04 -2.53
C GLN A 40 16.20 -12.10 -1.96
N ILE A 41 15.75 -11.09 -1.22
CA ILE A 41 16.62 -10.31 -0.33
C ILE A 41 16.02 -10.29 1.07
N GLU A 42 16.82 -9.93 2.06
CA GLU A 42 16.38 -9.63 3.41
C GLU A 42 17.03 -8.32 3.88
N THR A 43 16.29 -7.57 4.68
CA THR A 43 16.77 -6.35 5.33
C THR A 43 16.62 -6.48 6.84
N PRO A 44 17.38 -5.74 7.65
CA PRO A 44 17.25 -5.78 9.10
C PRO A 44 15.84 -5.44 9.58
N ALA A 45 15.41 -6.02 10.70
CA ALA A 45 14.14 -5.67 11.35
C ALA A 45 14.14 -4.23 11.89
N MET A 46 15.32 -3.74 12.26
CA MET A 46 15.56 -2.39 12.75
C MET A 46 16.16 -1.52 11.66
N GLU A 47 15.62 -0.32 11.52
CA GLU A 47 16.13 0.74 10.63
C GLU A 47 16.40 2.01 11.45
N MET A 48 17.25 2.89 10.93
CA MET A 48 17.42 4.21 11.53
C MET A 48 16.13 4.99 11.44
N LEU A 49 15.73 5.68 12.50
CA LEU A 49 14.51 6.52 12.48
C LEU A 49 14.57 7.60 11.41
N SER A 50 15.75 8.14 11.11
CA SER A 50 15.95 9.08 10.00
C SER A 50 15.60 8.50 8.63
N THR A 51 15.69 7.18 8.46
CA THR A 51 15.27 6.48 7.24
C THR A 51 13.76 6.25 7.21
N LEU A 52 13.14 5.96 8.36
CA LEU A 52 11.73 5.61 8.47
C LEU A 52 10.80 6.84 8.52
N MET A 53 11.20 7.88 9.25
CA MET A 53 10.34 9.04 9.52
C MET A 53 10.15 9.92 8.28
N GLY A 54 8.97 10.55 8.19
CA GLY A 54 8.60 11.44 7.09
C GLY A 54 8.23 10.74 5.78
N LYS A 55 8.24 9.40 5.75
CA LYS A 55 7.92 8.61 4.54
C LYS A 55 6.44 8.24 4.45
N TYR A 56 5.76 8.16 5.58
CA TYR A 56 4.37 7.72 5.69
C TYR A 56 3.42 8.84 6.11
N GLY A 57 3.88 10.11 6.12
CA GLY A 57 3.16 11.25 6.68
C GLY A 57 3.05 11.19 8.21
N GLU A 58 2.45 12.22 8.81
CA GLU A 58 2.35 12.34 10.28
C GLU A 58 1.60 11.16 10.94
N GLU A 59 0.57 10.61 10.29
CA GLU A 59 -0.17 9.47 10.82
C GLU A 59 0.69 8.21 10.81
N GLY A 60 1.46 7.97 9.75
CA GLY A 60 2.37 6.84 9.66
C GLY A 60 3.49 6.92 10.70
N ASP A 61 4.06 8.09 10.91
CA ASP A 61 5.11 8.31 11.89
C ASP A 61 4.67 8.01 13.35
N LYS A 62 3.37 8.18 13.65
CA LYS A 62 2.76 7.80 14.94
C LYS A 62 2.65 6.28 15.11
N LEU A 63 2.65 5.53 14.02
CA LEU A 63 2.52 4.07 14.02
C LEU A 63 3.87 3.35 14.08
N LEU A 64 4.99 4.06 14.05
CA LEU A 64 6.32 3.48 14.17
C LEU A 64 6.61 3.03 15.59
N PHE A 65 7.07 1.80 15.77
CA PHE A 65 7.69 1.35 17.01
C PHE A 65 9.10 1.89 17.10
N LYS A 66 9.33 2.81 18.04
CA LYS A 66 10.64 3.40 18.30
C LYS A 66 11.37 2.55 19.32
N ILE A 67 12.66 2.32 19.09
CA ILE A 67 13.51 1.51 19.97
C ILE A 67 14.37 2.44 20.79
N GLN A 68 14.22 2.39 22.11
CA GLN A 68 15.02 3.16 23.05
C GLN A 68 16.50 2.76 22.93
N ASN A 69 17.38 3.75 22.95
CA ASN A 69 18.82 3.54 22.91
C ASN A 69 19.28 2.74 24.14
N SER A 70 20.26 1.87 23.93
CA SER A 70 20.89 1.10 25.02
C SER A 70 21.84 1.97 25.84
N GLY A 71 22.07 1.62 27.08
CA GLY A 71 22.98 2.35 27.96
C GLY A 71 22.32 3.59 28.58
N ASP A 72 23.11 4.63 28.81
CA ASP A 72 22.62 5.90 29.36
C ASP A 72 21.95 6.74 28.23
N TYR A 73 20.64 6.53 28.05
CA TYR A 73 19.84 7.23 27.06
C TYR A 73 19.50 8.68 27.47
N PHE A 74 19.87 9.12 28.69
CA PHE A 74 19.79 10.53 29.09
C PHE A 74 21.02 11.34 28.68
N ASN A 75 22.08 10.67 28.30
CA ASN A 75 23.31 11.37 27.88
C ASN A 75 23.02 12.35 26.73
N GLY A 76 23.43 13.60 26.92
CA GLY A 76 23.22 14.69 25.94
C GLY A 76 21.82 15.31 25.98
N ILE A 77 21.00 15.01 26.99
CA ILE A 77 19.68 15.63 27.18
C ILE A 77 19.76 16.58 28.38
N THR A 78 19.28 17.81 28.17
CA THR A 78 19.26 18.83 29.24
C THR A 78 18.04 18.68 30.15
N ASP A 79 18.13 19.18 31.38
CA ASP A 79 17.00 19.22 32.31
C ASP A 79 15.82 20.02 31.71
N GLU A 80 16.11 21.12 31.00
CA GLU A 80 15.10 21.91 30.33
C GLU A 80 14.31 21.10 29.28
N GLU A 81 15.01 20.27 28.48
CA GLU A 81 14.38 19.39 27.50
C GLU A 81 13.50 18.34 28.17
N LEU A 82 13.97 17.74 29.27
CA LEU A 82 13.19 16.79 30.04
C LEU A 82 11.95 17.43 30.67
N LEU A 83 12.09 18.63 31.23
CA LEU A 83 10.99 19.37 31.83
C LEU A 83 9.98 19.89 30.82
N SER A 84 10.38 20.05 29.55
CA SER A 84 9.48 20.45 28.46
C SER A 84 8.37 19.45 28.20
N ARG A 85 8.53 18.18 28.61
CA ARG A 85 7.62 17.05 28.39
C ARG A 85 7.20 16.90 26.91
N ASN A 86 8.02 17.39 25.99
CA ASN A 86 7.75 17.26 24.56
C ASN A 86 8.13 15.85 24.09
N ALA A 87 7.15 14.95 24.07
CA ALA A 87 7.34 13.54 23.72
C ALA A 87 7.97 13.33 22.35
N VAL A 88 7.67 14.20 21.36
CA VAL A 88 8.20 14.07 19.99
C VAL A 88 9.69 14.41 19.98
N LYS A 89 10.11 15.53 20.60
CA LYS A 89 11.53 15.93 20.71
C LYS A 89 12.33 14.91 21.53
N LEU A 90 11.79 14.47 22.67
CA LEU A 90 12.45 13.49 23.52
C LEU A 90 12.59 12.13 22.82
N ALA A 91 11.55 11.68 22.11
CA ALA A 91 11.61 10.40 21.39
C ALA A 91 12.72 10.38 20.33
N SER A 92 12.99 11.49 19.64
CA SER A 92 14.07 11.56 18.65
C SER A 92 15.47 11.48 19.28
N LYS A 93 15.62 11.85 20.56
CA LYS A 93 16.87 11.76 21.31
C LYS A 93 17.04 10.41 22.01
N PHE A 94 15.95 9.85 22.54
CA PHE A 94 15.98 8.55 23.20
C PHE A 94 16.06 7.36 22.22
N CYS A 95 15.65 7.57 20.96
CA CYS A 95 15.50 6.51 19.98
C CYS A 95 16.18 6.90 18.66
N GLU A 96 17.26 6.23 18.35
CA GLU A 96 17.89 6.36 17.01
C GLU A 96 17.31 5.41 15.99
N LYS A 97 16.66 4.34 16.46
CA LYS A 97 16.19 3.21 15.65
C LYS A 97 14.72 2.98 15.89
N GLY A 98 14.08 2.35 14.89
CA GLY A 98 12.72 1.85 15.00
C GLY A 98 12.58 0.50 14.32
N LEU A 99 11.48 -0.19 14.59
CA LEU A 99 11.11 -1.38 13.84
C LEU A 99 10.54 -0.94 12.48
N ARG A 100 10.93 -1.63 11.43
CA ARG A 100 10.41 -1.35 10.08
C ARG A 100 8.89 -1.49 10.03
N TYR A 101 8.26 -0.51 9.41
CA TYR A 101 6.81 -0.42 9.25
C TYR A 101 6.30 -1.22 8.05
N ASP A 102 7.10 -1.27 6.99
CA ASP A 102 6.92 -2.03 5.77
C ASP A 102 8.27 -2.56 5.25
N LEU A 103 8.26 -3.14 4.06
CA LEU A 103 9.49 -3.61 3.39
C LEU A 103 9.94 -2.65 2.27
N THR A 104 9.14 -1.66 1.90
CA THR A 104 9.42 -0.74 0.78
C THR A 104 10.52 0.25 1.13
N VAL A 105 10.45 0.92 2.29
CA VAL A 105 11.47 1.88 2.70
C VAL A 105 12.82 1.23 2.97
N PRO A 106 12.91 0.09 3.69
CA PRO A 106 14.16 -0.67 3.78
C PRO A 106 14.72 -1.12 2.43
N PHE A 107 13.85 -1.49 1.50
CA PHE A 107 14.25 -1.84 0.14
C PHE A 107 14.81 -0.64 -0.63
N ALA A 108 14.16 0.52 -0.55
CA ALA A 108 14.69 1.74 -1.19
C ALA A 108 16.09 2.09 -0.67
N ARG A 109 16.31 1.99 0.66
CA ARG A 109 17.64 2.15 1.25
C ARG A 109 18.62 1.10 0.73
N TYR A 110 18.20 -0.17 0.64
CA TYR A 110 19.02 -1.26 0.12
C TYR A 110 19.49 -0.96 -1.31
N VAL A 111 18.58 -0.56 -2.20
CA VAL A 111 18.90 -0.22 -3.60
C VAL A 111 19.92 0.92 -3.68
N VAL A 112 19.77 1.95 -2.86
CA VAL A 112 20.74 3.08 -2.83
C VAL A 112 22.11 2.63 -2.36
N MET A 113 22.17 1.81 -1.31
CA MET A 113 23.44 1.36 -0.74
C MET A 113 24.19 0.32 -1.60
N HIS A 114 23.47 -0.47 -2.39
CA HIS A 114 24.02 -1.54 -3.22
C HIS A 114 23.89 -1.26 -4.72
N ARG A 115 23.76 0.04 -5.10
CA ARG A 115 23.49 0.46 -6.48
C ARG A 115 24.49 -0.11 -7.48
N ASP A 116 25.76 -0.16 -7.10
CA ASP A 116 26.85 -0.62 -7.97
C ASP A 116 26.94 -2.14 -8.04
N GLU A 117 26.24 -2.87 -7.16
CA GLU A 117 26.20 -4.33 -7.10
C GLU A 117 24.95 -4.89 -7.80
N ILE A 118 23.95 -4.05 -8.06
CA ILE A 118 22.65 -4.43 -8.61
C ILE A 118 22.62 -4.24 -10.12
N SER A 119 22.19 -5.28 -10.84
CA SER A 119 21.88 -5.17 -12.28
C SER A 119 20.40 -4.77 -12.46
N PHE A 120 20.15 -3.72 -13.25
CA PHE A 120 18.79 -3.26 -13.57
C PHE A 120 18.30 -3.83 -14.90
N PRO A 121 17.01 -4.15 -15.06
CA PRO A 121 15.96 -4.05 -14.06
C PRO A 121 16.12 -5.09 -12.95
N PHE A 122 15.98 -4.65 -11.70
CA PHE A 122 16.10 -5.51 -10.53
C PHE A 122 14.71 -5.94 -10.03
N LYS A 123 14.47 -7.25 -10.07
CA LYS A 123 13.26 -7.89 -9.54
C LYS A 123 13.61 -8.52 -8.20
N ARG A 124 13.05 -8.00 -7.12
CA ARG A 124 13.29 -8.57 -5.78
C ARG A 124 12.01 -9.00 -5.10
N TYR A 125 12.09 -9.94 -4.18
CA TYR A 125 11.02 -10.22 -3.23
C TYR A 125 11.56 -10.32 -1.80
N GLN A 126 10.67 -10.03 -0.83
CA GLN A 126 10.91 -10.24 0.60
C GLN A 126 9.66 -10.86 1.24
N ILE A 127 9.87 -11.84 2.14
CA ILE A 127 8.82 -12.42 2.97
C ILE A 127 9.31 -12.30 4.41
N GLN A 128 8.98 -11.19 5.07
CA GLN A 128 9.52 -10.85 6.37
C GLN A 128 8.46 -10.17 7.25
N PRO A 129 8.62 -10.21 8.60
CA PRO A 129 7.71 -9.51 9.51
C PRO A 129 7.92 -8.00 9.47
N VAL A 130 6.82 -7.28 9.71
CA VAL A 130 6.79 -5.82 9.89
C VAL A 130 5.97 -5.48 11.14
N TRP A 131 6.13 -4.27 11.66
CA TRP A 131 5.52 -3.84 12.92
C TRP A 131 4.82 -2.50 12.77
N ARG A 132 3.55 -2.46 13.21
CA ARG A 132 2.73 -1.24 13.20
C ARG A 132 2.05 -1.06 14.55
N ALA A 133 2.18 0.11 15.15
CA ALA A 133 1.58 0.41 16.46
C ALA A 133 0.06 0.68 16.37
N ASP A 134 -0.60 0.17 15.36
CA ASP A 134 -2.05 0.24 15.19
C ASP A 134 -2.83 -0.28 16.40
N ARG A 135 -4.08 0.19 16.54
CA ARG A 135 -5.00 -0.40 17.52
C ARG A 135 -5.36 -1.82 17.07
N PRO A 136 -5.00 -2.85 17.84
CA PRO A 136 -5.30 -4.23 17.48
C PRO A 136 -6.80 -4.48 17.41
N GLN A 137 -7.21 -5.20 16.36
CA GLN A 137 -8.58 -5.68 16.16
C GLN A 137 -8.57 -7.01 15.43
N LYS A 138 -9.73 -7.66 15.26
CA LYS A 138 -9.82 -8.94 14.57
C LYS A 138 -9.21 -8.82 13.16
N GLY A 139 -8.19 -9.66 12.87
CA GLY A 139 -7.48 -9.66 11.59
C GLY A 139 -6.41 -8.56 11.44
N ARG A 140 -6.20 -7.68 12.43
CA ARG A 140 -5.20 -6.62 12.40
C ARG A 140 -4.27 -6.74 13.60
N TYR A 141 -3.06 -7.19 13.33
CA TYR A 141 -2.01 -7.39 14.33
C TYR A 141 -0.99 -6.25 14.28
N ARG A 142 -0.22 -6.11 15.36
CA ARG A 142 0.92 -5.19 15.42
C ARG A 142 2.20 -5.77 14.83
N GLU A 143 2.27 -7.10 14.77
CA GLU A 143 3.33 -7.85 14.09
C GLU A 143 2.68 -8.77 13.07
N PHE A 144 3.09 -8.64 11.82
CA PHE A 144 2.57 -9.48 10.74
C PHE A 144 3.59 -9.58 9.60
N TYR A 145 3.42 -10.56 8.73
CA TYR A 145 4.29 -10.75 7.58
C TYR A 145 3.77 -10.01 6.36
N GLN A 146 4.68 -9.39 5.63
CA GLN A 146 4.45 -8.93 4.26
C GLN A 146 5.18 -9.87 3.29
N CYS A 147 4.57 -10.07 2.12
CA CYS A 147 5.13 -10.82 1.00
C CYS A 147 5.20 -9.83 -0.17
N ASP A 148 6.28 -9.10 -0.24
CA ASP A 148 6.44 -8.00 -1.20
C ASP A 148 7.27 -8.45 -2.39
N ALA A 149 6.89 -8.02 -3.59
CA ALA A 149 7.64 -8.18 -4.83
C ALA A 149 7.68 -6.84 -5.55
N ASP A 150 8.87 -6.38 -5.88
CA ASP A 150 9.10 -5.10 -6.53
C ASP A 150 10.04 -5.21 -7.72
N VAL A 151 9.85 -4.32 -8.70
CA VAL A 151 10.73 -4.15 -9.85
C VAL A 151 11.25 -2.73 -9.86
N VAL A 152 12.56 -2.56 -9.97
CA VAL A 152 13.21 -1.24 -10.03
C VAL A 152 14.04 -1.15 -11.31
N GLY A 153 14.00 0.02 -11.96
CA GLY A 153 14.80 0.31 -13.16
C GLY A 153 14.11 -0.07 -14.47
N SER A 154 12.77 -0.21 -14.48
CA SER A 154 11.98 -0.42 -15.70
C SER A 154 10.66 0.34 -15.62
N ASN A 155 10.28 0.99 -16.71
CA ASN A 155 8.99 1.66 -16.89
C ASN A 155 8.03 0.85 -17.79
N SER A 156 8.35 -0.42 -18.05
CA SER A 156 7.52 -1.28 -18.89
C SER A 156 6.26 -1.69 -18.15
N LEU A 157 5.10 -1.50 -18.78
CA LEU A 157 3.79 -1.97 -18.27
C LEU A 157 3.69 -3.51 -18.22
N LEU A 158 4.65 -4.23 -18.78
CA LEU A 158 4.75 -5.68 -18.60
C LEU A 158 5.07 -6.05 -17.16
N ASN A 159 5.66 -5.15 -16.36
CA ASN A 159 5.87 -5.39 -14.93
C ASN A 159 4.55 -5.52 -14.19
N GLU A 160 3.58 -4.63 -14.47
CA GLU A 160 2.23 -4.69 -13.90
C GLU A 160 1.49 -5.94 -14.34
N VAL A 161 1.64 -6.33 -15.62
CA VAL A 161 1.07 -7.58 -16.16
C VAL A 161 1.62 -8.79 -15.41
N GLU A 162 2.93 -8.88 -15.21
CA GLU A 162 3.56 -9.96 -14.45
C GLU A 162 3.09 -10.01 -12.98
N LEU A 163 2.98 -8.85 -12.32
CA LEU A 163 2.48 -8.77 -10.94
C LEU A 163 1.04 -9.30 -10.84
N VAL A 164 0.18 -8.94 -11.78
CA VAL A 164 -1.20 -9.46 -11.84
C VAL A 164 -1.21 -10.97 -12.04
N GLN A 165 -0.40 -11.49 -12.98
CA GLN A 165 -0.29 -12.93 -13.21
C GLN A 165 0.24 -13.68 -11.98
N MET A 166 1.20 -13.09 -11.25
CA MET A 166 1.71 -13.69 -10.01
C MET A 166 0.61 -13.81 -8.95
N ILE A 167 -0.22 -12.77 -8.78
CA ILE A 167 -1.35 -12.79 -7.85
C ILE A 167 -2.32 -13.90 -8.25
N ASP A 168 -2.76 -13.91 -9.49
CA ASP A 168 -3.69 -14.93 -10.01
C ASP A 168 -3.14 -16.36 -9.79
N ARG A 169 -1.86 -16.56 -10.11
CA ARG A 169 -1.19 -17.86 -9.96
C ARG A 169 -1.05 -18.31 -8.49
N VAL A 170 -0.73 -17.39 -7.58
CA VAL A 170 -0.65 -17.69 -6.14
C VAL A 170 -2.00 -18.12 -5.60
N PHE A 171 -3.05 -17.34 -5.88
CA PHE A 171 -4.40 -17.68 -5.40
C PHE A 171 -4.99 -18.89 -6.10
N GLY A 172 -4.68 -19.10 -7.38
CA GLY A 172 -5.01 -20.33 -8.09
C GLY A 172 -4.40 -21.57 -7.44
N LYS A 173 -3.11 -21.52 -7.01
CA LYS A 173 -2.47 -22.62 -6.27
C LYS A 173 -3.10 -22.86 -4.90
N PHE A 174 -3.68 -21.84 -4.26
CA PHE A 174 -4.42 -21.98 -3.01
C PHE A 174 -5.86 -22.47 -3.21
N GLY A 175 -6.35 -22.57 -4.45
CA GLY A 175 -7.75 -22.88 -4.75
C GLY A 175 -8.73 -21.78 -4.32
N VAL A 176 -8.25 -20.54 -4.17
CA VAL A 176 -9.05 -19.39 -3.74
C VAL A 176 -9.36 -18.51 -4.95
N ARG A 177 -10.65 -18.33 -5.23
CA ARG A 177 -11.10 -17.38 -6.26
C ARG A 177 -10.98 -15.95 -5.72
N VAL A 178 -10.34 -15.09 -6.47
CA VAL A 178 -10.13 -13.67 -6.12
C VAL A 178 -10.58 -12.76 -7.25
N SER A 179 -10.97 -11.55 -6.90
CA SER A 179 -11.18 -10.45 -7.85
C SER A 179 -10.00 -9.49 -7.68
N ILE A 180 -9.25 -9.25 -8.76
CA ILE A 180 -8.13 -8.32 -8.76
C ILE A 180 -8.64 -6.98 -9.28
N LYS A 181 -8.61 -5.96 -8.43
CA LYS A 181 -8.97 -4.59 -8.80
C LYS A 181 -7.72 -3.82 -9.17
N ILE A 182 -7.72 -3.25 -10.37
CA ILE A 182 -6.61 -2.44 -10.89
C ILE A 182 -7.07 -0.99 -10.96
N ASN A 183 -6.20 -0.08 -10.54
CA ASN A 183 -6.41 1.35 -10.67
C ASN A 183 -5.13 2.02 -11.18
N ASN A 184 -5.28 3.21 -11.77
CA ASN A 184 -4.16 4.02 -12.26
C ASN A 184 -4.24 5.43 -11.65
N ARG A 185 -3.13 5.87 -11.02
CA ARG A 185 -3.07 7.20 -10.40
C ARG A 185 -3.29 8.34 -11.40
N LYS A 186 -2.90 8.15 -12.68
CA LYS A 186 -3.11 9.16 -13.73
C LYS A 186 -4.59 9.37 -14.02
N ILE A 187 -5.42 8.33 -13.93
CA ILE A 187 -6.88 8.45 -14.03
C ILE A 187 -7.40 9.39 -12.95
N LEU A 188 -6.91 9.27 -11.73
CA LEU A 188 -7.32 10.13 -10.62
C LEU A 188 -6.84 11.56 -10.78
N THR A 189 -5.61 11.74 -11.26
CA THR A 189 -5.11 13.06 -11.63
C THR A 189 -6.02 13.69 -12.69
N GLY A 190 -6.39 12.93 -13.71
CA GLY A 190 -7.33 13.38 -14.74
C GLY A 190 -8.71 13.74 -14.19
N ILE A 191 -9.24 12.96 -13.26
CA ILE A 191 -10.49 13.27 -12.58
C ILE A 191 -10.37 14.60 -11.84
N ALA A 192 -9.28 14.80 -11.08
CA ALA A 192 -9.02 16.03 -10.36
C ALA A 192 -8.93 17.27 -11.29
N GLU A 193 -8.28 17.11 -12.44
CA GLU A 193 -8.17 18.16 -13.46
C GLU A 193 -9.54 18.57 -14.02
N ILE A 194 -10.39 17.59 -14.36
CA ILE A 194 -11.71 17.85 -14.98
C ILE A 194 -12.65 18.56 -14.02
N ILE A 195 -12.64 18.18 -12.76
CA ILE A 195 -13.51 18.79 -11.75
C ILE A 195 -12.95 20.12 -11.22
N GLY A 196 -11.68 20.44 -11.49
CA GLY A 196 -11.03 21.66 -11.02
C GLY A 196 -10.71 21.67 -9.52
N GLU A 197 -10.72 20.50 -8.85
CA GLU A 197 -10.58 20.36 -7.40
C GLU A 197 -9.38 19.47 -7.03
N ALA A 198 -8.23 19.76 -7.61
CA ALA A 198 -7.02 18.95 -7.45
C ALA A 198 -6.60 18.77 -5.98
N ASP A 199 -6.73 19.83 -5.18
CA ASP A 199 -6.36 19.81 -3.76
C ASP A 199 -7.29 18.94 -2.90
N LYS A 200 -8.49 18.63 -3.40
CA LYS A 200 -9.51 17.84 -2.69
C LYS A 200 -9.62 16.41 -3.17
N ILE A 201 -8.73 15.95 -4.04
CA ILE A 201 -8.80 14.59 -4.62
C ILE A 201 -8.84 13.50 -3.55
N VAL A 202 -8.13 13.68 -2.44
CA VAL A 202 -8.14 12.72 -1.32
C VAL A 202 -9.52 12.66 -0.67
N ASP A 203 -10.16 13.81 -0.45
CA ASP A 203 -11.51 13.90 0.11
C ASP A 203 -12.54 13.26 -0.80
N ILE A 204 -12.41 13.49 -2.10
CA ILE A 204 -13.28 12.93 -3.14
C ILE A 204 -13.17 11.40 -3.14
N THR A 205 -11.94 10.87 -3.17
CA THR A 205 -11.72 9.42 -3.17
C THR A 205 -12.22 8.76 -1.89
N VAL A 206 -12.00 9.39 -0.72
CA VAL A 206 -12.51 8.89 0.57
C VAL A 206 -14.04 8.86 0.62
N ALA A 207 -14.72 9.84 0.03
CA ALA A 207 -16.18 9.85 -0.04
C ALA A 207 -16.72 8.75 -0.97
N ILE A 208 -16.11 8.61 -2.16
CA ILE A 208 -16.49 7.58 -3.15
C ILE A 208 -16.26 6.16 -2.60
N ASP A 209 -15.20 5.92 -1.82
CA ASP A 209 -14.92 4.64 -1.16
C ASP A 209 -16.05 4.15 -0.23
N LYS A 210 -16.91 5.06 0.19
CA LYS A 210 -18.05 4.75 1.06
C LYS A 210 -19.32 4.38 0.29
N LEU A 211 -19.33 4.50 -1.03
CA LEU A 211 -20.53 4.35 -1.86
C LEU A 211 -21.32 3.08 -1.52
N ASP A 212 -20.64 1.93 -1.41
CA ASP A 212 -21.29 0.65 -1.10
C ASP A 212 -21.88 0.58 0.32
N LYS A 213 -21.44 1.49 1.21
CA LYS A 213 -21.88 1.50 2.62
C LYS A 213 -22.98 2.52 2.89
N ILE A 214 -22.90 3.69 2.26
CA ILE A 214 -23.78 4.82 2.58
C ILE A 214 -24.71 5.22 1.43
N GLY A 215 -24.48 4.70 0.23
CA GLY A 215 -25.26 5.02 -0.98
C GLY A 215 -24.91 6.36 -1.63
N LEU A 216 -25.39 6.55 -2.86
CA LEU A 216 -25.02 7.69 -3.72
C LEU A 216 -25.40 9.05 -3.13
N GLU A 217 -26.63 9.18 -2.58
CA GLU A 217 -27.10 10.43 -2.01
C GLU A 217 -26.22 10.92 -0.86
N ASN A 218 -25.82 10.00 0.02
CA ASN A 218 -24.96 10.35 1.15
C ASN A 218 -23.50 10.63 0.71
N VAL A 219 -23.01 9.97 -0.35
CA VAL A 219 -21.73 10.31 -0.96
C VAL A 219 -21.76 11.72 -1.52
N ASN A 220 -22.79 12.09 -2.27
CA ASN A 220 -22.96 13.44 -2.81
C ASN A 220 -23.07 14.48 -1.69
N ALA A 221 -23.83 14.20 -0.63
CA ALA A 221 -23.92 15.06 0.53
C ALA A 221 -22.56 15.22 1.26
N GLU A 222 -21.80 14.16 1.40
CA GLU A 222 -20.43 14.22 1.98
C GLU A 222 -19.49 15.06 1.11
N LEU A 223 -19.52 14.89 -0.22
CA LEU A 223 -18.74 15.71 -1.15
C LEU A 223 -19.09 17.19 -1.02
N ALA A 224 -20.39 17.53 -1.00
CA ALA A 224 -20.85 18.89 -0.82
C ALA A 224 -20.41 19.47 0.54
N SER A 225 -20.47 18.68 1.62
CA SER A 225 -20.03 19.09 2.95
C SER A 225 -18.53 19.41 3.04
N LYS A 226 -17.73 18.80 2.15
CA LYS A 226 -16.29 19.06 2.00
C LYS A 226 -15.99 20.24 1.06
N GLY A 227 -17.03 20.95 0.64
CA GLY A 227 -16.93 22.14 -0.20
C GLY A 227 -16.65 21.82 -1.67
N ILE A 228 -17.01 20.64 -2.15
CA ILE A 228 -16.98 20.32 -3.58
C ILE A 228 -18.19 20.98 -4.24
N PRO A 229 -18.02 21.82 -5.28
CA PRO A 229 -19.12 22.46 -5.98
C PRO A 229 -20.05 21.45 -6.65
N GLN A 230 -21.33 21.78 -6.77
CA GLN A 230 -22.32 20.89 -7.39
C GLN A 230 -21.94 20.52 -8.82
N GLU A 231 -21.42 21.46 -9.61
CA GLU A 231 -20.93 21.19 -10.96
C GLU A 231 -19.83 20.10 -11.01
N ALA A 232 -18.93 20.13 -10.03
CA ALA A 232 -17.88 19.10 -9.90
C ALA A 232 -18.48 17.75 -9.48
N ILE A 233 -19.47 17.74 -8.60
CA ILE A 233 -20.21 16.52 -8.20
C ILE A 233 -20.93 15.93 -9.43
N ASP A 234 -21.58 16.76 -10.24
CA ASP A 234 -22.28 16.32 -11.46
C ASP A 234 -21.31 15.70 -12.48
N LYS A 235 -20.11 16.28 -12.66
CA LYS A 235 -19.04 15.71 -13.50
C LYS A 235 -18.51 14.39 -12.97
N LEU A 236 -18.57 14.14 -11.66
CA LEU A 236 -18.15 12.89 -11.04
C LEU A 236 -19.19 11.76 -11.19
N GLN A 237 -20.46 12.05 -11.45
CA GLN A 237 -21.52 11.03 -11.48
C GLN A 237 -21.20 9.85 -12.42
N PRO A 238 -20.74 10.03 -13.67
CA PRO A 238 -20.40 8.92 -14.56
C PRO A 238 -19.28 8.01 -14.00
N ILE A 239 -18.40 8.58 -13.18
CA ILE A 239 -17.28 7.88 -12.55
C ILE A 239 -17.75 7.14 -11.29
N ILE A 240 -18.57 7.80 -10.47
CA ILE A 240 -19.14 7.21 -9.26
C ILE A 240 -20.04 6.02 -9.58
N LEU A 241 -20.81 6.12 -10.67
CA LEU A 241 -21.75 5.10 -11.14
C LEU A 241 -21.12 4.10 -12.12
N LEU A 242 -19.79 4.15 -12.30
CA LEU A 242 -19.08 3.31 -13.27
C LEU A 242 -19.35 1.82 -13.02
N SER A 243 -20.00 1.17 -13.98
CA SER A 243 -20.42 -0.22 -13.90
C SER A 243 -20.32 -0.88 -15.28
N GLY A 244 -20.57 -2.19 -15.37
CA GLY A 244 -20.47 -2.92 -16.62
C GLY A 244 -19.15 -3.68 -16.80
N SER A 245 -18.85 -4.05 -18.03
CA SER A 245 -17.60 -4.73 -18.43
C SER A 245 -16.39 -3.79 -18.31
N ASN A 246 -15.19 -4.34 -18.40
CA ASN A 246 -13.97 -3.54 -18.40
C ASN A 246 -13.90 -2.60 -19.60
N GLU A 247 -14.33 -3.08 -20.75
CA GLU A 247 -14.38 -2.34 -22.00
C GLU A 247 -15.32 -1.14 -21.87
N GLU A 248 -16.54 -1.35 -21.37
CA GLU A 248 -17.52 -0.28 -21.14
C GLU A 248 -17.01 0.77 -20.16
N LYS A 249 -16.34 0.33 -19.09
CA LYS A 249 -15.72 1.24 -18.11
C LYS A 249 -14.60 2.08 -18.71
N LEU A 250 -13.74 1.46 -19.52
CA LEU A 250 -12.65 2.17 -20.20
C LEU A 250 -13.19 3.19 -21.19
N GLU A 251 -14.21 2.86 -21.98
CA GLU A 251 -14.84 3.80 -22.92
C GLU A 251 -15.53 4.98 -22.19
N THR A 252 -16.19 4.72 -21.07
CA THR A 252 -16.75 5.79 -20.24
C THR A 252 -15.64 6.69 -19.70
N LEU A 253 -14.54 6.13 -19.19
CA LEU A 253 -13.41 6.90 -18.71
C LEU A 253 -12.73 7.71 -19.82
N LYS A 254 -12.57 7.17 -21.02
CA LYS A 254 -12.06 7.92 -22.19
C LYS A 254 -12.91 9.13 -22.50
N THR A 255 -14.23 8.96 -22.47
CA THR A 255 -15.19 10.05 -22.74
C THR A 255 -15.11 11.13 -21.67
N VAL A 256 -15.15 10.74 -20.39
CA VAL A 256 -15.14 11.68 -19.28
C VAL A 256 -13.79 12.40 -19.16
N LEU A 257 -12.68 11.69 -19.42
CA LEU A 257 -11.32 12.22 -19.29
C LEU A 257 -10.77 12.84 -20.60
N ALA A 258 -11.63 13.04 -21.60
CA ALA A 258 -11.20 13.49 -22.95
C ALA A 258 -10.38 14.80 -22.96
N THR A 259 -10.56 15.66 -21.96
CA THR A 259 -9.83 16.94 -21.84
C THR A 259 -8.56 16.85 -20.96
N SER A 260 -8.29 15.71 -20.34
CA SER A 260 -7.11 15.48 -19.50
C SER A 260 -6.12 14.55 -20.19
N GLU A 261 -4.95 15.06 -20.56
CA GLU A 261 -3.87 14.25 -21.13
C GLU A 261 -3.39 13.18 -20.14
N ALA A 262 -3.23 13.53 -18.87
CA ALA A 262 -2.85 12.59 -17.82
C ALA A 262 -3.91 11.50 -17.67
N GLY A 263 -5.18 11.87 -17.63
CA GLY A 263 -6.30 10.94 -17.52
C GLY A 263 -6.36 9.95 -18.67
N LEU A 264 -6.29 10.42 -19.90
CA LEU A 264 -6.26 9.57 -21.09
C LEU A 264 -5.07 8.61 -21.09
N LYS A 265 -3.89 9.10 -20.69
CA LYS A 265 -2.71 8.23 -20.56
C LYS A 265 -2.92 7.12 -19.54
N GLY A 266 -3.56 7.43 -18.41
CA GLY A 266 -3.92 6.43 -17.39
C GLY A 266 -4.90 5.38 -17.92
N VAL A 267 -5.85 5.77 -18.76
CA VAL A 267 -6.80 4.85 -19.40
C VAL A 267 -6.09 3.94 -20.41
N GLU A 268 -5.22 4.49 -21.27
CA GLU A 268 -4.41 3.71 -22.21
C GLU A 268 -3.56 2.65 -21.52
N GLU A 269 -2.86 3.02 -20.44
CA GLU A 269 -2.05 2.11 -19.65
C GLU A 269 -2.90 0.99 -19.03
N SER A 270 -4.06 1.34 -18.47
CA SER A 270 -5.01 0.37 -17.91
C SER A 270 -5.55 -0.57 -18.98
N GLU A 271 -5.89 -0.05 -20.15
CA GLU A 271 -6.36 -0.84 -21.30
C GLU A 271 -5.29 -1.83 -21.77
N PHE A 272 -4.02 -1.38 -21.85
CA PHE A 272 -2.91 -2.25 -22.22
C PHE A 272 -2.76 -3.41 -21.23
N ILE A 273 -2.77 -3.13 -19.94
CA ILE A 273 -2.64 -4.15 -18.89
C ILE A 273 -3.79 -5.14 -18.98
N LEU A 274 -5.04 -4.66 -19.05
CA LEU A 274 -6.23 -5.50 -19.11
C LEU A 274 -6.26 -6.41 -20.34
N LYS A 275 -5.98 -5.86 -21.52
CA LYS A 275 -5.92 -6.63 -22.78
C LYS A 275 -4.82 -7.69 -22.72
N THR A 276 -3.63 -7.33 -22.24
CA THR A 276 -2.50 -8.24 -22.18
C THR A 276 -2.75 -9.37 -21.19
N VAL A 277 -3.26 -9.06 -20.00
CA VAL A 277 -3.57 -10.06 -18.97
C VAL A 277 -4.68 -11.01 -19.44
N SER A 278 -5.71 -10.49 -20.11
CA SER A 278 -6.78 -11.31 -20.70
C SER A 278 -6.26 -12.24 -21.81
N ALA A 279 -5.40 -11.72 -22.68
CA ALA A 279 -4.77 -12.53 -23.74
C ALA A 279 -3.89 -13.66 -23.19
N LEU A 280 -3.31 -13.47 -21.99
CA LEU A 280 -2.52 -14.48 -21.29
C LEU A 280 -3.35 -15.47 -20.45
N GLY A 281 -4.68 -15.38 -20.53
CA GLY A 281 -5.61 -16.33 -19.91
C GLY A 281 -5.86 -16.13 -18.42
N CYS A 282 -5.48 -14.99 -17.84
CA CYS A 282 -5.83 -14.63 -16.48
C CYS A 282 -7.29 -14.14 -16.41
N LEU A 283 -8.08 -14.70 -15.51
CA LEU A 283 -9.47 -14.29 -15.30
C LEU A 283 -9.50 -13.03 -14.43
N LEU A 284 -9.47 -11.87 -15.06
CA LEU A 284 -9.59 -10.59 -14.35
C LEU A 284 -11.04 -10.12 -14.28
N TYR A 285 -11.56 -10.05 -13.07
CA TYR A 285 -12.66 -9.15 -12.78
C TYR A 285 -12.07 -7.82 -12.33
N THR A 286 -11.91 -6.89 -13.26
CA THR A 286 -11.37 -5.57 -12.94
C THR A 286 -12.51 -4.59 -12.73
N SER A 287 -12.37 -3.78 -11.72
CA SER A 287 -13.12 -2.55 -11.56
C SER A 287 -12.11 -1.41 -11.48
N PRO A 288 -12.01 -0.53 -12.47
CA PRO A 288 -11.38 0.76 -12.27
C PRO A 288 -12.30 1.54 -11.33
N SER A 289 -12.16 1.29 -10.04
CA SER A 289 -12.90 2.01 -9.01
C SER A 289 -11.91 2.88 -8.25
N PRO A 290 -12.18 4.18 -8.08
CA PRO A 290 -11.41 5.03 -7.18
C PRO A 290 -11.46 4.54 -5.72
N ARG A 291 -12.24 3.48 -5.45
CA ARG A 291 -12.51 2.92 -4.10
C ARG A 291 -11.33 2.20 -3.45
N ASP A 292 -10.27 1.85 -4.19
CA ASP A 292 -9.16 1.03 -3.64
C ASP A 292 -7.86 1.81 -3.40
N MET A 293 -7.93 3.11 -3.18
CA MET A 293 -6.77 3.99 -3.08
C MET A 293 -6.22 4.20 -1.67
N ARG A 294 -6.62 3.41 -0.70
CA ARG A 294 -5.98 3.38 0.60
C ARG A 294 -4.87 2.34 0.62
N ARG A 295 -3.70 2.72 0.12
CA ARG A 295 -2.40 2.18 0.56
C ARG A 295 -1.32 3.22 0.38
#